data_b25b9e7a5e27ddd6bd9cd9cde3932189
#
_entry.id   b25b9e7a5e27ddd6bd9cd9cde3932189
#
_cell.length_a   1.000
_cell.length_b   1.000
_cell.length_c   1.000
_cell.angle_alpha   90.00
_cell.angle_beta   90.00
_cell.angle_gamma   90.00
#
_symmetry.space_group_name_H-M   'P 1'
#
loop_
_entity.id
_entity.type
_entity.pdbx_description
1 polymer ?
#
loop_
_entity_poly.entity_id
_entity_poly.type
_entity_poly.pdbx_seq_one_letter_code
_entity_poly.pdbx_strand_id
1 'polypeptide(L)'
;MNDTKIPITILTGFLGAGKTTLLNKVLSNTKNGRVAVIVNEFGEKGLDHHLIEQSTDDVVLMQSGCLCCSIRGDLPKTIERLILKNIRNEINFERIVIETTGLAEPGPIMQTLLLDNVLASNTQLDGIITVADAVNGSQTLDAQFEAVSQIALADLVILSKTDIALPKQIQDFENRL
;
A
#
# COMPACT_ATOMS: atom_id res chain seq x y z
N MET A 1 6.70 6.23 -28.08
CA MET A 1 6.22 6.40 -26.69
C MET A 1 5.99 5.01 -26.15
N ASN A 2 6.64 4.60 -25.07
CA ASN A 2 6.40 3.28 -24.49
C ASN A 2 4.99 3.30 -23.89
N ASP A 3 4.08 2.53 -24.47
CA ASP A 3 2.68 2.38 -24.06
C ASP A 3 2.49 1.53 -22.76
N THR A 4 3.53 1.43 -21.94
CA THR A 4 3.46 0.65 -20.71
C THR A 4 2.89 1.53 -19.60
N LYS A 5 1.65 1.22 -19.19
CA LYS A 5 1.01 1.84 -18.03
C LYS A 5 1.81 1.56 -16.76
N ILE A 6 1.84 2.53 -15.85
CA ILE A 6 2.50 2.39 -14.55
C ILE A 6 1.67 1.44 -13.67
N PRO A 7 2.23 0.31 -13.19
CA PRO A 7 1.52 -0.59 -12.30
C PRO A 7 1.33 0.03 -10.92
N ILE A 8 0.11 -0.11 -10.38
CA ILE A 8 -0.26 0.31 -9.02
C ILE A 8 -0.63 -0.92 -8.21
N THR A 9 0.02 -1.12 -7.08
CA THR A 9 -0.33 -2.15 -6.09
C THR A 9 -0.97 -1.48 -4.88
N ILE A 10 -2.12 -1.97 -4.43
CA ILE A 10 -2.76 -1.54 -3.17
C ILE A 10 -2.30 -2.48 -2.08
N LEU A 11 -1.66 -1.95 -1.03
CA LEU A 11 -1.28 -2.67 0.18
C LEU A 11 -2.25 -2.31 1.30
N THR A 12 -3.05 -3.27 1.71
CA THR A 12 -4.06 -3.12 2.76
C THR A 12 -3.91 -4.16 3.86
N GLY A 13 -4.80 -4.16 4.82
CA GLY A 13 -4.84 -5.07 5.98
C GLY A 13 -5.21 -4.30 7.24
N PHE A 14 -5.79 -4.98 8.20
CA PHE A 14 -6.32 -4.37 9.42
C PHE A 14 -5.26 -3.68 10.27
N LEU A 15 -5.70 -2.90 11.26
CA LEU A 15 -4.81 -2.19 12.21
C LEU A 15 -3.82 -3.16 12.86
N GLY A 16 -2.55 -2.80 12.89
CA GLY A 16 -1.50 -3.62 13.50
C GLY A 16 -1.12 -4.90 12.75
N ALA A 17 -1.66 -5.15 11.56
CA ALA A 17 -1.31 -6.33 10.76
C ALA A 17 0.13 -6.33 10.21
N GLY A 18 0.87 -5.21 10.29
CA GLY A 18 2.27 -5.16 9.88
C GLY A 18 2.51 -4.67 8.45
N LYS A 19 1.55 -3.93 7.84
CA LYS A 19 1.67 -3.35 6.50
C LYS A 19 2.95 -2.55 6.31
N THR A 20 3.16 -1.54 7.14
CA THR A 20 4.34 -0.67 7.10
C THR A 20 5.65 -1.44 7.30
N THR A 21 5.65 -2.46 8.17
CA THR A 21 6.80 -3.33 8.40
C THR A 21 7.15 -4.13 7.14
N LEU A 22 6.13 -4.71 6.49
CA LEU A 22 6.30 -5.42 5.23
C LEU A 22 6.81 -4.47 4.14
N LEU A 23 6.17 -3.31 4.01
CA LEU A 23 6.55 -2.30 3.01
C LEU A 23 8.01 -1.88 3.18
N ASN A 24 8.44 -1.55 4.38
CA ASN A 24 9.83 -1.18 4.66
C ASN A 24 10.81 -2.31 4.30
N LYS A 25 10.46 -3.57 4.56
CA LYS A 25 11.25 -4.73 4.15
C LYS A 25 11.36 -4.86 2.62
N VAL A 26 10.28 -4.63 1.90
CA VAL A 26 10.26 -4.66 0.43
C VAL A 26 11.09 -3.51 -0.14
N LEU A 27 10.95 -2.30 0.41
CA LEU A 27 11.67 -1.11 -0.02
C LEU A 27 13.18 -1.16 0.27
N SER A 28 13.60 -1.84 1.32
CA SER A 28 15.03 -2.03 1.64
C SER A 28 15.75 -2.95 0.64
N ASN A 29 15.01 -3.71 -0.18
CA ASN A 29 15.58 -4.57 -1.21
C ASN A 29 15.75 -3.80 -2.53
N THR A 30 16.95 -3.30 -2.79
CA THR A 30 17.31 -2.49 -3.98
C THR A 30 17.08 -3.20 -5.33
N LYS A 31 16.85 -4.52 -5.32
CA LYS A 31 16.55 -5.28 -6.56
C LYS A 31 15.13 -5.06 -7.07
N ASN A 32 14.23 -4.48 -6.27
CA ASN A 32 12.82 -4.31 -6.62
C ASN A 32 12.54 -3.11 -7.55
N GLY A 33 13.57 -2.44 -8.05
CA GLY A 33 13.42 -1.22 -8.85
C GLY A 33 13.06 0.00 -7.99
N ARG A 34 12.73 1.11 -8.64
CA ARG A 34 12.33 2.35 -7.97
C ARG A 34 10.81 2.37 -7.76
N VAL A 35 10.38 2.51 -6.52
CA VAL A 35 8.98 2.47 -6.13
C VAL A 35 8.56 3.83 -5.57
N ALA A 36 7.46 4.37 -6.06
CA ALA A 36 6.76 5.49 -5.42
C ALA A 36 5.76 4.92 -4.41
N VAL A 37 5.86 5.35 -3.17
CA VAL A 37 4.95 4.93 -2.09
C VAL A 37 4.02 6.07 -1.75
N ILE A 38 2.74 5.79 -1.74
CA ILE A 38 1.69 6.68 -1.31
C ILE A 38 1.12 6.12 -0.01
N VAL A 39 1.29 6.84 1.09
CA VAL A 39 0.66 6.49 2.36
C VAL A 39 -0.63 7.27 2.49
N ASN A 40 -1.74 6.55 2.34
CA ASN A 40 -3.09 7.12 2.47
C ASN A 40 -3.58 6.93 3.90
N GLU A 41 -3.22 7.85 4.80
CA GLU A 41 -3.54 7.78 6.21
C GLU A 41 -4.60 8.82 6.58
N PHE A 42 -5.79 8.34 6.97
CA PHE A 42 -6.80 9.14 7.65
C PHE A 42 -6.56 9.05 9.16
N GLY A 43 -5.81 10.01 9.75
CA GLY A 43 -5.65 10.07 11.21
C GLY A 43 -4.24 10.42 11.70
N GLU A 44 -4.17 10.98 12.89
CA GLU A 44 -3.02 11.70 13.45
C GLU A 44 -1.81 10.87 13.93
N LYS A 45 -1.68 9.57 13.62
CA LYS A 45 -0.53 8.76 14.10
C LYS A 45 -0.17 7.64 13.13
N GLY A 46 0.89 7.82 12.36
CA GLY A 46 1.50 6.70 11.66
C GLY A 46 2.53 7.12 10.64
N LEU A 47 3.67 7.03 10.96
CA LEU A 47 5.01 6.84 10.42
C LEU A 47 5.97 7.46 11.43
N ASP A 48 7.00 6.72 11.84
CA ASP A 48 8.08 7.26 12.66
C ASP A 48 8.65 8.50 11.98
N HIS A 49 8.28 9.68 12.51
CA HIS A 49 8.74 10.99 12.03
C HIS A 49 10.26 11.17 12.01
N HIS A 50 11.01 10.18 12.48
CA HIS A 50 12.47 10.22 12.51
C HIS A 50 13.15 9.92 11.16
N LEU A 51 12.38 9.53 10.13
CA LEU A 51 12.91 9.26 8.78
C LEU A 51 12.55 10.33 7.76
N ILE A 52 11.75 11.34 8.14
CA ILE A 52 11.29 12.41 7.25
C ILE A 52 12.04 13.69 7.62
N GLU A 53 13.09 14.03 6.90
CA GLU A 53 13.59 15.40 6.86
C GLU A 53 12.49 16.31 6.30
N GLN A 54 12.23 17.43 6.98
CA GLN A 54 11.22 18.42 6.62
C GLN A 54 11.50 18.96 5.21
N SER A 55 10.87 18.36 4.21
CA SER A 55 10.76 18.98 2.90
C SER A 55 9.36 19.58 2.75
N THR A 56 9.29 20.81 2.27
CA THR A 56 8.05 21.53 1.93
C THR A 56 7.29 20.93 0.76
N ASP A 57 7.82 19.89 0.13
CA ASP A 57 7.19 19.10 -0.91
C ASP A 57 6.61 17.79 -0.33
N ASP A 58 5.38 17.47 -0.69
CA ASP A 58 4.64 16.25 -0.29
C ASP A 58 5.32 14.93 -0.72
N VAL A 59 6.53 14.98 -1.27
CA VAL A 59 7.29 13.84 -1.81
C VAL A 59 8.64 13.74 -1.14
N VAL A 60 8.89 12.68 -0.39
CA VAL A 60 10.15 12.44 0.30
C VAL A 60 10.91 11.30 -0.38
N LEU A 61 12.18 11.55 -0.74
CA LEU A 61 13.09 10.52 -1.22
C LEU A 61 13.65 9.75 -0.02
N MET A 62 13.35 8.45 0.08
CA MET A 62 13.91 7.61 1.13
C MET A 62 15.36 7.19 0.81
N GLN A 63 16.16 6.85 1.81
CA GLN A 63 17.55 6.37 1.65
C GLN A 63 17.67 5.16 0.71
N SER A 64 16.63 4.37 0.55
CA SER A 64 16.54 3.26 -0.41
C SER A 64 16.36 3.71 -1.87
N GLY A 65 16.25 5.01 -2.15
CA GLY A 65 15.94 5.54 -3.49
C GLY A 65 14.46 5.48 -3.85
N CYS A 66 13.58 5.11 -2.92
CA CYS A 66 12.14 5.12 -3.09
C CYS A 66 11.55 6.48 -2.72
N LEU A 67 10.46 6.86 -3.40
CA LEU A 67 9.73 8.11 -3.15
C LEU A 67 8.57 7.83 -2.20
N CYS A 68 8.45 8.56 -1.10
CA CYS A 68 7.32 8.45 -0.18
C CYS A 68 6.49 9.74 -0.21
N CYS A 69 5.18 9.58 -0.39
CA CYS A 69 4.21 10.68 -0.34
C CYS A 69 3.17 10.39 0.75
N SER A 70 2.96 11.34 1.64
CA SER A 70 1.83 11.29 2.57
C SER A 70 0.66 12.09 1.98
N ILE A 71 -0.52 11.46 1.87
CA ILE A 71 -1.69 12.14 1.35
C ILE A 71 -2.50 12.74 2.50
N ARG A 72 -2.65 14.06 2.46
CA ARG A 72 -3.65 14.81 3.25
C ARG A 72 -4.81 15.32 2.40
N GLY A 73 -5.08 14.71 1.24
CA GLY A 73 -6.03 15.24 0.27
C GLY A 73 -6.47 14.24 -0.81
N ASP A 74 -6.55 14.70 -2.03
CA ASP A 74 -7.10 14.05 -3.21
C ASP A 74 -6.10 13.03 -3.80
N LEU A 75 -6.37 11.74 -3.64
CA LEU A 75 -5.55 10.64 -4.16
C LEU A 75 -5.32 10.73 -5.68
N PRO A 76 -6.35 10.98 -6.54
CA PRO A 76 -6.16 11.16 -7.97
C PRO A 76 -5.13 12.22 -8.29
N LYS A 77 -5.26 13.41 -7.73
CA LYS A 77 -4.34 14.53 -7.99
C LYS A 77 -2.90 14.24 -7.54
N THR A 78 -2.75 13.48 -6.46
CA THR A 78 -1.42 13.06 -6.00
C THR A 78 -0.77 12.11 -6.99
N ILE A 79 -1.51 11.12 -7.49
CA ILE A 79 -1.02 10.17 -8.50
C ILE A 79 -0.71 10.90 -9.82
N GLU A 80 -1.60 11.78 -10.29
CA GLU A 80 -1.38 12.60 -11.49
C GLU A 80 -0.09 13.42 -11.38
N ARG A 81 0.15 14.07 -10.23
CA ARG A 81 1.36 14.86 -9.97
C ARG A 81 2.62 13.99 -10.04
N LEU A 82 2.58 12.78 -9.47
CA LEU A 82 3.69 11.83 -9.55
C LEU A 82 3.96 11.41 -11.00
N ILE A 83 2.92 11.07 -11.76
CA ILE A 83 3.02 10.72 -13.17
C ILE A 83 3.66 11.85 -13.97
N LEU A 84 3.19 13.09 -13.80
CA LEU A 84 3.73 14.26 -14.50
C LEU A 84 5.20 14.51 -14.16
N LYS A 85 5.58 14.41 -12.89
CA LYS A 85 6.99 14.53 -12.48
C LYS A 85 7.86 13.42 -13.08
N ASN A 86 7.34 12.19 -13.15
CA ASN A 86 8.04 11.05 -13.77
C ASN A 86 8.24 11.26 -15.29
N ILE A 87 7.20 11.71 -15.99
CA ILE A 87 7.28 12.04 -17.43
C ILE A 87 8.30 13.15 -17.70
N ARG A 88 8.41 14.13 -16.82
CA ARG A 88 9.38 15.24 -16.93
C ARG A 88 10.80 14.86 -16.50
N ASN A 89 11.03 13.62 -16.08
CA ASN A 89 12.29 13.14 -15.49
C ASN A 89 12.74 13.91 -14.24
N GLU A 90 11.81 14.58 -13.54
CA GLU A 90 12.07 15.22 -12.24
C GLU A 90 12.23 14.18 -11.13
N ILE A 91 11.49 13.07 -11.23
CA ILE A 91 11.58 11.87 -10.40
C ILE A 91 11.59 10.64 -11.32
N ASN A 92 12.01 9.50 -10.77
CA ASN A 92 12.02 8.26 -11.55
C ASN A 92 11.53 7.10 -10.69
N PHE A 93 10.43 6.45 -11.13
CA PHE A 93 9.89 5.23 -10.53
C PHE A 93 9.23 4.36 -11.61
N GLU A 94 9.13 3.07 -11.33
CA GLU A 94 8.60 2.05 -12.24
C GLU A 94 7.21 1.55 -11.81
N ARG A 95 6.86 1.72 -10.53
CA ARG A 95 5.57 1.33 -9.95
C ARG A 95 5.18 2.23 -8.80
N ILE A 96 3.89 2.20 -8.47
CA ILE A 96 3.32 2.89 -7.30
C ILE A 96 2.80 1.82 -6.34
N VAL A 97 3.06 2.00 -5.05
CA VAL A 97 2.41 1.23 -3.97
C VAL A 97 1.59 2.20 -3.14
N ILE A 98 0.30 1.90 -2.97
CA ILE A 98 -0.60 2.68 -2.11
C ILE A 98 -0.80 1.89 -0.82
N GLU A 99 -0.22 2.35 0.29
CA GLU A 99 -0.50 1.80 1.62
C GLU A 99 -1.75 2.46 2.19
N THR A 100 -2.76 1.65 2.53
CA THR A 100 -4.01 2.14 3.13
C THR A 100 -3.95 2.14 4.64
N THR A 101 -4.82 2.93 5.29
CA THR A 101 -5.04 2.78 6.73
C THR A 101 -5.63 1.41 7.04
N GLY A 102 -5.48 0.97 8.29
CA GLY A 102 -6.01 -0.33 8.71
C GLY A 102 -7.54 -0.43 8.71
N LEU A 103 -8.26 0.68 8.64
CA LEU A 103 -9.71 0.76 8.58
C LEU A 103 -10.24 1.07 7.17
N ALA A 104 -9.36 1.27 6.20
CA ALA A 104 -9.78 1.60 4.85
C ALA A 104 -10.28 0.36 4.11
N GLU A 105 -11.40 0.51 3.42
CA GLU A 105 -11.85 -0.44 2.41
C GLU A 105 -11.09 -0.19 1.11
N PRO A 106 -10.50 -1.22 0.47
CA PRO A 106 -9.75 -1.02 -0.77
C PRO A 106 -10.64 -0.74 -1.99
N GLY A 107 -11.93 -1.10 -1.93
CA GLY A 107 -12.88 -0.93 -3.03
C GLY A 107 -12.97 0.49 -3.58
N PRO A 108 -13.18 1.54 -2.77
CA PRO A 108 -13.21 2.92 -3.22
C PRO A 108 -11.92 3.39 -3.91
N ILE A 109 -10.75 2.94 -3.44
CA ILE A 109 -9.46 3.25 -4.06
C ILE A 109 -9.37 2.58 -5.43
N MET A 110 -9.70 1.29 -5.51
CA MET A 110 -9.76 0.54 -6.76
C MET A 110 -10.71 1.21 -7.77
N GLN A 111 -11.91 1.58 -7.32
CA GLN A 111 -12.89 2.27 -8.16
C GLN A 111 -12.35 3.61 -8.69
N THR A 112 -11.68 4.38 -7.86
CA THR A 112 -11.04 5.64 -8.25
C THR A 112 -10.00 5.41 -9.36
N LEU A 113 -9.12 4.41 -9.21
CA LEU A 113 -8.10 4.08 -10.21
C LEU A 113 -8.69 3.65 -11.56
N LEU A 114 -9.84 2.98 -11.54
CA LEU A 114 -10.47 2.45 -12.75
C LEU A 114 -11.35 3.47 -13.47
N LEU A 115 -11.99 4.38 -12.73
CA LEU A 115 -12.99 5.31 -13.28
C LEU A 115 -12.42 6.69 -13.61
N ASP A 116 -11.32 7.10 -13.00
CA ASP A 116 -10.66 8.34 -13.36
C ASP A 116 -9.96 8.20 -14.72
N ASN A 117 -10.35 9.01 -15.69
CA ASN A 117 -9.87 8.91 -17.07
C ASN A 117 -8.34 9.11 -17.21
N VAL A 118 -7.75 9.99 -16.40
CA VAL A 118 -6.31 10.27 -16.44
C VAL A 118 -5.55 9.09 -15.84
N LEU A 119 -5.99 8.59 -14.68
CA LEU A 119 -5.38 7.44 -14.03
C LEU A 119 -5.53 6.18 -14.89
N ALA A 120 -6.72 5.87 -15.36
CA ALA A 120 -6.98 4.70 -16.20
C ALA A 120 -6.18 4.69 -17.52
N SER A 121 -5.83 5.87 -18.04
CA SER A 121 -5.02 5.98 -19.25
C SER A 121 -3.52 5.78 -18.98
N ASN A 122 -3.02 6.16 -17.82
CA ASN A 122 -1.59 6.18 -17.50
C ASN A 122 -1.15 5.08 -16.53
N THR A 123 -2.08 4.47 -15.82
CA THR A 123 -1.81 3.45 -14.80
C THR A 123 -2.62 2.19 -15.03
N GLN A 124 -2.23 1.11 -14.36
CA GLN A 124 -2.99 -0.14 -14.28
C GLN A 124 -2.96 -0.68 -12.87
N LEU A 125 -4.09 -1.18 -12.37
CA LEU A 125 -4.13 -1.93 -11.12
C LEU A 125 -3.37 -3.25 -11.32
N ASP A 126 -2.29 -3.44 -10.57
CA ASP A 126 -1.46 -4.66 -10.61
C ASP A 126 -1.99 -5.72 -9.64
N GLY A 127 -2.61 -5.28 -8.54
CA GLY A 127 -3.28 -6.14 -7.58
C GLY A 127 -3.45 -5.50 -6.21
N ILE A 128 -4.25 -6.17 -5.38
CA ILE A 128 -4.51 -5.84 -3.98
C ILE A 128 -3.84 -6.89 -3.10
N ILE A 129 -2.89 -6.44 -2.28
CA ILE A 129 -2.21 -7.28 -1.31
C ILE A 129 -2.75 -6.96 0.07
N THR A 130 -3.30 -7.96 0.75
CA THR A 130 -3.79 -7.83 2.12
C THR A 130 -2.85 -8.49 3.11
N VAL A 131 -2.38 -7.73 4.10
CA VAL A 131 -1.59 -8.27 5.20
C VAL A 131 -2.52 -8.68 6.33
N ALA A 132 -2.46 -9.95 6.71
CA ALA A 132 -3.30 -10.54 7.77
C ALA A 132 -2.45 -11.05 8.93
N ASP A 133 -2.83 -10.69 10.15
CA ASP A 133 -2.16 -11.08 11.39
C ASP A 133 -2.47 -12.54 11.74
N ALA A 134 -1.48 -13.44 11.68
CA ALA A 134 -1.67 -14.85 11.99
C ALA A 134 -2.07 -15.14 13.44
N VAL A 135 -1.79 -14.22 14.38
CA VAL A 135 -2.14 -14.36 15.79
C VAL A 135 -3.58 -13.95 16.04
N ASN A 136 -4.00 -12.78 15.53
CA ASN A 136 -5.29 -12.17 15.86
C ASN A 136 -6.28 -12.19 14.69
N GLY A 137 -5.87 -12.62 13.50
CA GLY A 137 -6.64 -12.48 12.26
C GLY A 137 -8.02 -13.15 12.33
N SER A 138 -8.13 -14.35 12.90
CA SER A 138 -9.43 -15.02 13.04
C SER A 138 -10.42 -14.21 13.88
N GLN A 139 -9.99 -13.67 15.04
CA GLN A 139 -10.84 -12.82 15.86
C GLN A 139 -11.17 -11.49 15.18
N THR A 140 -10.21 -10.94 14.44
CA THR A 140 -10.39 -9.72 13.68
C THR A 140 -11.47 -9.89 12.60
N LEU A 141 -11.46 -11.00 11.87
CA LEU A 141 -12.50 -11.32 10.88
C LEU A 141 -13.89 -11.51 11.51
N ASP A 142 -13.96 -11.99 12.75
CA ASP A 142 -15.24 -12.14 13.46
C ASP A 142 -15.82 -10.79 13.93
N ALA A 143 -14.95 -9.81 14.19
CA ALA A 143 -15.34 -8.58 14.87
C ALA A 143 -15.36 -7.34 13.92
N GLN A 144 -14.67 -7.39 12.77
CA GLN A 144 -14.41 -6.21 11.95
C GLN A 144 -14.76 -6.45 10.49
N PHE A 145 -15.77 -5.73 10.03
CA PHE A 145 -16.23 -5.80 8.63
C PHE A 145 -15.13 -5.37 7.64
N GLU A 146 -14.36 -4.36 8.00
CA GLU A 146 -13.26 -3.85 7.17
C GLU A 146 -12.21 -4.95 6.90
N ALA A 147 -11.90 -5.78 7.89
CA ALA A 147 -10.97 -6.89 7.73
C ALA A 147 -11.52 -7.95 6.75
N VAL A 148 -12.82 -8.24 6.83
CA VAL A 148 -13.49 -9.15 5.88
C VAL A 148 -13.46 -8.57 4.47
N SER A 149 -13.79 -7.29 4.31
CA SER A 149 -13.74 -6.59 3.02
C SER A 149 -12.35 -6.58 2.41
N GLN A 150 -11.31 -6.35 3.23
CA GLN A 150 -9.92 -6.35 2.81
C GLN A 150 -9.45 -7.73 2.31
N ILE A 151 -9.86 -8.81 2.98
CA ILE A 151 -9.56 -10.19 2.55
C ILE A 151 -10.33 -10.54 1.28
N ALA A 152 -11.63 -10.20 1.23
CA ALA A 152 -12.49 -10.57 0.09
C ALA A 152 -12.07 -9.90 -1.24
N LEU A 153 -11.40 -8.75 -1.18
CA LEU A 153 -10.90 -8.03 -2.35
C LEU A 153 -9.43 -8.31 -2.67
N ALA A 154 -8.75 -9.15 -1.87
CA ALA A 154 -7.34 -9.43 -2.05
C ALA A 154 -7.06 -10.35 -3.23
N ASP A 155 -6.11 -9.98 -4.08
CA ASP A 155 -5.50 -10.90 -5.05
C ASP A 155 -4.45 -11.79 -4.36
N LEU A 156 -3.83 -11.29 -3.28
CA LEU A 156 -2.84 -12.00 -2.48
C LEU A 156 -3.01 -11.66 -1.00
N VAL A 157 -3.07 -12.68 -0.15
CA VAL A 157 -3.03 -12.51 1.30
C VAL A 157 -1.65 -12.92 1.82
N ILE A 158 -1.02 -12.04 2.60
CA ILE A 158 0.27 -12.30 3.26
C ILE A 158 0.03 -12.44 4.76
N LEU A 159 0.33 -13.62 5.30
CA LEU A 159 0.29 -13.83 6.75
C LEU A 159 1.52 -13.21 7.41
N SER A 160 1.29 -12.30 8.32
CA SER A 160 2.29 -11.69 9.18
C SER A 160 2.32 -12.34 10.55
N LYS A 161 3.37 -12.07 11.33
CA LYS A 161 3.55 -12.54 12.72
C LYS A 161 3.51 -14.08 12.86
N THR A 162 3.88 -14.78 11.79
CA THR A 162 3.98 -16.24 11.78
C THR A 162 5.10 -16.77 12.67
N ASP A 163 6.05 -15.92 13.04
CA ASP A 163 7.15 -16.17 13.97
C ASP A 163 6.73 -16.29 15.43
N ILE A 164 5.58 -15.69 15.79
CA ILE A 164 5.03 -15.71 17.16
C ILE A 164 3.67 -16.41 17.26
N ALA A 165 3.05 -16.74 16.12
CA ALA A 165 1.80 -17.51 16.09
C ALA A 165 2.06 -18.99 16.33
N LEU A 166 1.14 -19.66 17.02
CA LEU A 166 1.19 -21.13 17.15
C LEU A 166 0.90 -21.79 15.79
N PRO A 167 1.55 -22.93 15.46
CA PRO A 167 1.30 -23.65 14.19
C PRO A 167 -0.18 -23.91 13.93
N LYS A 168 -0.92 -24.28 14.98
CA LYS A 168 -2.37 -24.49 14.88
C LYS A 168 -3.15 -23.22 14.53
N GLN A 169 -2.76 -22.07 15.08
CA GLN A 169 -3.41 -20.79 14.74
C GLN A 169 -3.20 -20.44 13.26
N ILE A 170 -2.00 -20.66 12.75
CA ILE A 170 -1.68 -20.43 11.33
C ILE A 170 -2.57 -21.33 10.47
N GLN A 171 -2.58 -22.64 10.74
CA GLN A 171 -3.36 -23.61 9.98
C GLN A 171 -4.86 -23.34 10.01
N ASP A 172 -5.40 -23.03 11.22
CA ASP A 172 -6.83 -22.72 11.39
C ASP A 172 -7.19 -21.43 10.62
N PHE A 173 -6.29 -20.44 10.60
CA PHE A 173 -6.51 -19.21 9.89
C PHE A 173 -6.38 -19.36 8.37
N GLU A 174 -5.40 -20.12 7.88
CA GLU A 174 -5.27 -20.47 6.45
C GLU A 174 -6.50 -21.19 5.91
N ASN A 175 -7.07 -22.12 6.70
CA ASN A 175 -8.29 -22.84 6.32
C ASN A 175 -9.54 -21.94 6.28
N ARG A 176 -9.47 -20.76 6.89
CA ARG A 176 -10.56 -19.79 6.94
C ARG A 176 -10.50 -18.78 5.81
N LEU A 177 -9.31 -18.51 5.27
CA LEU A 177 -9.08 -17.56 4.16
C LEU A 177 -9.42 -18.19 2.82
#